data_79bbf194e41f46cdd7e94af4154706c6
#
_entry.id   79bbf194e41f46cdd7e94af4154706c6
#
_cell.length_a   1.000
_cell.length_b   1.000
_cell.length_c   1.000
_cell.angle_alpha   90.00
_cell.angle_beta   90.00
_cell.angle_gamma   90.00
#
_symmetry.space_group_name_H-M   'P 1'
#
loop_
_entity.id
_entity.type
_entity.pdbx_description
1 polymer ?
#
loop_
_entity_poly.entity_id
_entity_poly.type
_entity_poly.pdbx_seq_one_letter_code
_entity_poly.pdbx_strand_id
1 'polypeptide(L)'
;MMKEKKLSNSIMPVNIFGTNQILHQMMNCICKIKIKGANGTGFFCRILFGNNESKEFLMTNHHVLDKNYCENTFMINLLINDENEIKTLDLRNKRIIYFDKENDITLIELNKNDGIKYCLELDDNLFRHNNKILYEDKSIYVLQYPQGKNAAVSYGLLISLDNLEIKHTCSTEFGSSGSPILNLETNKVIGIHKEGSSFFEFNKGTYLKYFLIDFINKNSNNNNNINLKQVKIIHNNPKTNIINKNKNIKYNKNIFKKNAIEDLNYINKVNIIKKEKIKPSTNVVIHNKIKHEPKVNVIFEDAHQKVALTLNKNATVDEMLTNYLKAINKWELIGNKNNPRFVFNTKELLFGDITPISSNFNNFSIITVLWPGDINE
;
A
#
# COMPACT_ATOMS: atom_id res chain seq x y z
N MET A 1 -41.56 0.79 11.64
CA MET A 1 -40.16 0.42 11.98
C MET A 1 -39.24 1.10 10.98
N MET A 2 -38.40 2.02 11.40
CA MET A 2 -37.35 2.58 10.55
C MET A 2 -36.35 1.45 10.25
N LYS A 3 -36.01 1.25 8.96
CA LYS A 3 -35.01 0.25 8.55
C LYS A 3 -33.64 0.94 8.55
N GLU A 4 -32.78 0.54 9.46
CA GLU A 4 -31.36 0.92 9.40
C GLU A 4 -30.68 0.24 8.21
N LYS A 5 -29.75 0.93 7.57
CA LYS A 5 -29.01 0.46 6.39
C LYS A 5 -27.53 0.70 6.60
N LYS A 6 -26.72 -0.35 6.40
CA LYS A 6 -25.28 -0.20 6.29
C LYS A 6 -24.96 0.66 5.05
N LEU A 7 -24.22 1.75 5.25
CA LEU A 7 -23.80 2.61 4.15
C LEU A 7 -22.74 1.89 3.30
N SER A 8 -22.86 1.99 1.99
CA SER A 8 -21.79 1.61 1.07
C SER A 8 -20.61 2.58 1.23
N ASN A 9 -19.39 2.09 1.06
CA ASN A 9 -18.15 2.87 1.18
C ASN A 9 -17.95 3.55 2.55
N SER A 10 -18.50 2.98 3.62
CA SER A 10 -18.23 3.41 4.99
C SER A 10 -17.28 2.45 5.69
N ILE A 11 -16.48 3.00 6.60
CA ILE A 11 -15.62 2.21 7.46
C ILE A 11 -16.47 1.27 8.32
N MET A 12 -16.05 0.01 8.43
CA MET A 12 -16.74 -1.00 9.21
C MET A 12 -16.69 -0.64 10.72
N PRO A 13 -17.81 -0.77 11.46
CA PRO A 13 -17.81 -0.57 12.89
C PRO A 13 -16.86 -1.56 13.59
N VAL A 14 -16.13 -1.08 14.59
CA VAL A 14 -15.24 -1.89 15.42
C VAL A 14 -15.95 -2.22 16.72
N ASN A 15 -16.03 -3.50 17.06
CA ASN A 15 -16.57 -3.94 18.33
C ASN A 15 -15.54 -3.81 19.47
N ILE A 16 -15.95 -4.08 20.69
CA ILE A 16 -15.10 -3.93 21.89
C ILE A 16 -13.84 -4.80 21.83
N PHE A 17 -13.97 -6.02 21.27
CA PHE A 17 -12.83 -6.92 21.12
C PHE A 17 -11.81 -6.38 20.13
N GLY A 18 -12.26 -5.91 18.96
CA GLY A 18 -11.42 -5.29 17.95
C GLY A 18 -10.75 -4.01 18.49
N THR A 19 -11.48 -3.19 19.25
CA THR A 19 -10.93 -1.99 19.89
C THR A 19 -9.79 -2.34 20.87
N ASN A 20 -9.98 -3.35 21.71
CA ASN A 20 -8.94 -3.81 22.63
C ASN A 20 -7.73 -4.38 21.87
N GLN A 21 -7.95 -5.11 20.78
CA GLN A 21 -6.87 -5.63 19.94
C GLN A 21 -6.05 -4.49 19.32
N ILE A 22 -6.71 -3.47 18.75
CA ILE A 22 -6.06 -2.30 18.17
C ILE A 22 -5.28 -1.52 19.23
N LEU A 23 -5.86 -1.31 20.42
CA LEU A 23 -5.20 -0.66 21.52
C LEU A 23 -3.93 -1.44 21.95
N HIS A 24 -4.03 -2.76 22.11
CA HIS A 24 -2.89 -3.61 22.41
C HIS A 24 -1.77 -3.50 21.36
N GLN A 25 -2.12 -3.53 20.08
CA GLN A 25 -1.18 -3.39 18.98
C GLN A 25 -0.50 -2.01 19.00
N MET A 26 -1.27 -0.95 19.23
CA MET A 26 -0.77 0.41 19.30
C MET A 26 0.22 0.61 20.46
N MET A 27 -0.06 0.03 21.62
CA MET A 27 0.80 0.14 22.80
C MET A 27 2.07 -0.71 22.70
N ASN A 28 2.02 -1.87 22.01
CA ASN A 28 3.07 -2.88 22.17
C ASN A 28 3.79 -3.27 20.86
N CYS A 29 3.18 -3.01 19.70
CA CYS A 29 3.70 -3.54 18.44
C CYS A 29 4.22 -2.46 17.48
N ILE A 30 4.06 -1.17 17.80
CA ILE A 30 4.65 -0.07 17.04
C ILE A 30 5.65 0.72 17.90
N CYS A 31 6.55 1.40 17.25
CA CYS A 31 7.52 2.27 17.91
C CYS A 31 7.72 3.57 17.12
N LYS A 32 8.05 4.62 17.86
CA LYS A 32 8.58 5.85 17.29
C LYS A 32 10.10 5.68 17.11
N ILE A 33 10.57 6.00 15.91
CA ILE A 33 11.99 6.00 15.56
C ILE A 33 12.44 7.45 15.48
N LYS A 34 13.32 7.85 16.41
CA LYS A 34 13.93 9.18 16.39
C LYS A 34 15.31 9.09 15.73
N ILE A 35 15.49 9.81 14.64
CA ILE A 35 16.77 9.98 13.97
C ILE A 35 17.14 11.45 13.98
N LYS A 36 18.41 11.79 13.75
CA LYS A 36 18.86 13.18 13.76
C LYS A 36 18.09 14.03 12.73
N GLY A 37 17.21 14.90 13.21
CA GLY A 37 16.43 15.82 12.39
C GLY A 37 15.10 15.28 11.83
N ALA A 38 14.71 14.03 12.12
CA ALA A 38 13.45 13.46 11.66
C ALA A 38 12.86 12.44 12.65
N ASN A 39 11.57 12.16 12.50
CA ASN A 39 10.88 11.09 13.19
C ASN A 39 10.19 10.19 12.17
N GLY A 40 10.07 8.91 12.48
CA GLY A 40 9.29 7.95 11.73
C GLY A 40 8.61 6.96 12.65
N THR A 41 7.77 6.14 12.07
CA THR A 41 7.14 5.00 12.73
C THR A 41 7.81 3.71 12.29
N GLY A 42 7.94 2.76 13.20
CA GLY A 42 8.28 1.38 12.89
C GLY A 42 7.31 0.44 13.58
N PHE A 43 7.30 -0.81 13.16
CA PHE A 43 6.50 -1.84 13.81
C PHE A 43 7.23 -3.17 13.87
N PHE A 44 6.86 -3.97 14.86
CA PHE A 44 7.41 -5.30 15.03
C PHE A 44 6.52 -6.30 14.33
N CYS A 45 7.09 -7.12 13.45
CA CYS A 45 6.34 -8.05 12.62
C CYS A 45 7.01 -9.43 12.61
N ARG A 46 6.19 -10.48 12.69
CA ARG A 46 6.65 -11.87 12.57
C ARG A 46 6.52 -12.32 11.12
N ILE A 47 7.64 -12.81 10.57
CA ILE A 47 7.70 -13.35 9.21
C ILE A 47 7.98 -14.84 9.30
N LEU A 48 7.14 -15.65 8.62
CA LEU A 48 7.29 -17.09 8.52
C LEU A 48 8.18 -17.43 7.31
N PHE A 49 9.22 -18.19 7.55
CA PHE A 49 10.05 -18.81 6.52
C PHE A 49 9.58 -20.23 6.24
N GLY A 50 10.03 -20.84 5.16
CA GLY A 50 9.78 -22.24 4.92
C GLY A 50 10.22 -23.11 6.12
N ASN A 51 9.65 -24.32 6.27
CA ASN A 51 9.95 -25.29 7.34
C ASN A 51 9.48 -24.88 8.76
N ASN A 52 8.43 -24.05 8.87
CA ASN A 52 7.88 -23.56 10.15
C ASN A 52 8.84 -22.69 10.99
N GLU A 53 9.95 -22.25 10.41
CA GLU A 53 10.81 -21.25 11.05
C GLU A 53 10.13 -19.88 10.98
N SER A 54 10.12 -19.15 12.08
CA SER A 54 9.66 -17.75 12.13
C SER A 54 10.73 -16.87 12.73
N LYS A 55 10.85 -15.66 12.19
CA LYS A 55 11.72 -14.61 12.75
C LYS A 55 10.93 -13.33 12.92
N GLU A 56 11.34 -12.55 13.89
CA GLU A 56 10.73 -11.27 14.22
C GLU A 56 11.62 -10.14 13.71
N PHE A 57 10.98 -9.10 13.15
CA PHE A 57 11.66 -7.97 12.54
C PHE A 57 11.06 -6.66 12.97
N LEU A 58 11.91 -5.65 13.17
CA LEU A 58 11.50 -4.26 13.03
C LEU A 58 11.35 -3.97 11.54
N MET A 59 10.18 -3.46 11.14
CA MET A 59 9.91 -3.00 9.78
C MET A 59 9.63 -1.50 9.81
N THR A 60 10.23 -0.77 8.88
CA THR A 60 10.01 0.68 8.67
C THR A 60 10.33 1.04 7.22
N ASN A 61 10.15 2.30 6.84
CA ASN A 61 10.58 2.75 5.52
C ASN A 61 12.11 2.90 5.41
N HIS A 62 12.63 2.71 4.19
CA HIS A 62 14.03 2.94 3.90
C HIS A 62 14.43 4.41 4.07
N HIS A 63 13.55 5.35 3.74
CA HIS A 63 13.83 6.77 3.95
C HIS A 63 13.80 7.19 5.44
N VAL A 64 13.25 6.34 6.34
CA VAL A 64 13.32 6.53 7.81
C VAL A 64 14.62 5.95 8.36
N LEU A 65 14.96 4.70 7.99
CA LEU A 65 16.21 4.03 8.40
C LEU A 65 16.92 3.52 7.14
N ASP A 66 17.73 4.35 6.52
CA ASP A 66 18.48 3.98 5.35
C ASP A 66 19.75 3.18 5.69
N LYS A 67 20.35 2.61 4.66
CA LYS A 67 21.58 1.82 4.79
C LYS A 67 22.72 2.66 5.39
N ASN A 68 22.88 3.90 4.93
CA ASN A 68 23.96 4.78 5.38
C ASN A 68 23.81 5.11 6.87
N TYR A 69 22.60 5.39 7.34
CA TYR A 69 22.35 5.60 8.77
C TYR A 69 22.69 4.37 9.59
N CYS A 70 22.22 3.19 9.20
CA CYS A 70 22.44 1.94 9.92
C CYS A 70 23.93 1.52 9.94
N GLU A 71 24.69 1.80 8.88
CA GLU A 71 26.15 1.50 8.82
C GLU A 71 26.98 2.46 9.70
N ASN A 72 26.51 3.69 9.92
CA ASN A 72 27.20 4.69 10.73
C ASN A 72 26.65 4.80 12.17
N THR A 73 25.62 4.04 12.52
CA THR A 73 24.98 4.05 13.84
C THR A 73 25.03 2.67 14.47
N PHE A 74 25.59 2.57 15.67
CA PHE A 74 25.69 1.27 16.36
C PHE A 74 24.41 0.91 17.11
N MET A 75 23.61 1.88 17.48
CA MET A 75 22.42 1.69 18.31
C MET A 75 21.24 2.49 17.80
N ILE A 76 20.07 1.87 17.74
CA ILE A 76 18.81 2.52 17.40
C ILE A 76 17.89 2.46 18.60
N ASN A 77 17.42 3.62 19.06
CA ASN A 77 16.42 3.70 20.13
C ASN A 77 15.01 3.66 19.55
N LEU A 78 14.22 2.72 20.04
CA LEU A 78 12.82 2.52 19.71
C LEU A 78 11.99 2.95 20.92
N LEU A 79 11.15 3.97 20.75
CA LEU A 79 10.28 4.50 21.79
C LEU A 79 8.90 3.87 21.62
N ILE A 80 8.46 3.12 22.60
CA ILE A 80 7.23 2.32 22.59
C ILE A 80 6.26 2.91 23.60
N ASN A 81 4.96 2.72 23.41
CA ASN A 81 3.91 3.13 24.33
C ASN A 81 4.06 4.60 24.76
N ASP A 82 4.08 5.49 23.77
CA ASP A 82 4.26 6.94 23.98
C ASP A 82 5.50 7.31 24.79
N GLU A 83 6.61 6.64 24.49
CA GLU A 83 7.91 6.83 25.15
C GLU A 83 7.98 6.30 26.60
N ASN A 84 6.93 5.61 27.10
CA ASN A 84 6.97 4.98 28.41
C ASN A 84 7.95 3.79 28.46
N GLU A 85 8.31 3.25 27.30
CA GLU A 85 9.29 2.17 27.17
C GLU A 85 10.29 2.48 26.07
N ILE A 86 11.59 2.40 26.35
CA ILE A 86 12.66 2.56 25.38
C ILE A 86 13.38 1.22 25.22
N LYS A 87 13.45 0.74 23.98
CA LYS A 87 14.28 -0.41 23.60
C LYS A 87 15.41 0.07 22.72
N THR A 88 16.58 -0.53 22.89
CA THR A 88 17.76 -0.19 22.08
C THR A 88 18.19 -1.42 21.28
N LEU A 89 18.21 -1.28 19.96
CA LEU A 89 18.78 -2.29 19.07
C LEU A 89 20.27 -2.01 18.87
N ASP A 90 21.12 -2.94 19.29
CA ASP A 90 22.55 -2.90 18.98
C ASP A 90 22.80 -3.57 17.61
N LEU A 91 23.13 -2.77 16.61
CA LEU A 91 23.34 -3.22 15.23
C LEU A 91 24.68 -3.97 15.04
N ARG A 92 25.58 -3.95 16.02
CA ARG A 92 26.84 -4.74 16.02
C ARG A 92 26.55 -6.21 16.27
N ASN A 93 25.44 -6.54 16.92
CA ASN A 93 25.02 -7.92 17.13
C ASN A 93 24.65 -8.56 15.80
N LYS A 94 25.06 -9.83 15.60
CA LYS A 94 24.71 -10.57 14.39
C LYS A 94 23.20 -10.64 14.21
N ARG A 95 22.71 -10.06 13.11
CA ARG A 95 21.30 -10.03 12.73
C ARG A 95 21.13 -9.80 11.25
N ILE A 96 20.01 -10.21 10.68
CA ILE A 96 19.66 -9.87 9.30
C ILE A 96 19.24 -8.41 9.27
N ILE A 97 19.89 -7.61 8.43
CA ILE A 97 19.45 -6.26 8.08
C ILE A 97 19.26 -6.26 6.56
N TYR A 98 18.06 -5.89 6.12
CA TYR A 98 17.71 -5.90 4.71
C TYR A 98 17.14 -4.54 4.30
N PHE A 99 17.71 -3.99 3.23
CA PHE A 99 17.32 -2.71 2.67
C PHE A 99 16.74 -2.90 1.27
N ASP A 100 15.53 -2.43 1.05
CA ASP A 100 14.91 -2.33 -0.26
C ASP A 100 14.54 -0.87 -0.54
N LYS A 101 15.45 -0.17 -1.22
CA LYS A 101 15.27 1.24 -1.56
C LYS A 101 14.14 1.46 -2.56
N GLU A 102 13.89 0.52 -3.47
CA GLU A 102 12.87 0.66 -4.51
C GLU A 102 11.46 0.54 -3.93
N ASN A 103 11.27 -0.39 -2.99
CA ASN A 103 10.01 -0.58 -2.27
C ASN A 103 9.92 0.29 -1.01
N ASP A 104 10.99 1.04 -0.70
CA ASP A 104 11.11 1.90 0.47
C ASP A 104 10.89 1.14 1.79
N ILE A 105 11.56 0.01 1.96
CA ILE A 105 11.45 -0.85 3.14
C ILE A 105 12.83 -1.13 3.74
N THR A 106 12.92 -1.08 5.06
CA THR A 106 14.02 -1.59 5.86
C THR A 106 13.49 -2.62 6.85
N LEU A 107 14.15 -3.79 6.91
CA LEU A 107 13.94 -4.84 7.90
C LEU A 107 15.19 -4.99 8.77
N ILE A 108 15.00 -5.08 10.08
CA ILE A 108 16.06 -5.38 11.06
C ILE A 108 15.58 -6.55 11.92
N GLU A 109 16.27 -7.69 11.86
CA GLU A 109 15.95 -8.88 12.68
C GLU A 109 16.03 -8.53 14.18
N LEU A 110 15.04 -8.98 14.94
CA LEU A 110 14.97 -8.82 16.38
C LEU A 110 15.54 -10.06 17.06
N ASN A 111 16.44 -9.84 18.00
CA ASN A 111 17.00 -10.88 18.84
C ASN A 111 16.25 -10.95 20.19
N LYS A 112 16.26 -12.09 20.84
CA LYS A 112 15.62 -12.27 22.17
C LYS A 112 16.07 -11.22 23.19
N ASN A 113 17.32 -10.79 23.11
CA ASN A 113 17.91 -9.81 24.04
C ASN A 113 17.44 -8.38 23.78
N ASP A 114 16.78 -8.08 22.65
CA ASP A 114 16.23 -6.76 22.37
C ASP A 114 14.99 -6.48 23.24
N GLY A 115 14.42 -7.52 23.86
CA GLY A 115 13.33 -7.40 24.82
C GLY A 115 11.98 -7.01 24.20
N ILE A 116 11.81 -7.20 22.89
CA ILE A 116 10.53 -7.04 22.19
C ILE A 116 9.69 -8.30 22.44
N LYS A 117 8.47 -8.12 22.94
CA LYS A 117 7.60 -9.24 23.34
C LYS A 117 6.44 -9.49 22.39
N TYR A 118 6.01 -8.48 21.68
CA TYR A 118 4.79 -8.51 20.87
C TYR A 118 5.10 -8.09 19.44
N CYS A 119 4.55 -8.84 18.50
CA CYS A 119 4.69 -8.56 17.06
C CYS A 119 3.33 -8.64 16.39
N LEU A 120 3.16 -7.83 15.36
CA LEU A 120 2.05 -7.93 14.42
C LEU A 120 2.19 -9.19 13.57
N GLU A 121 1.08 -9.73 13.13
CA GLU A 121 1.04 -10.82 12.16
C GLU A 121 0.73 -10.29 10.77
N LEU A 122 1.25 -10.97 9.76
CA LEU A 122 0.90 -10.73 8.36
C LEU A 122 -0.49 -11.30 8.06
N ASP A 123 -1.25 -10.60 7.20
CA ASP A 123 -2.58 -11.09 6.80
C ASP A 123 -2.46 -12.39 5.98
N ASP A 124 -3.29 -13.37 6.32
CA ASP A 124 -3.27 -14.72 5.73
C ASP A 124 -3.60 -14.71 4.23
N ASN A 125 -4.28 -13.67 3.77
CA ASN A 125 -4.65 -13.50 2.38
C ASN A 125 -3.55 -12.86 1.53
N LEU A 126 -2.46 -12.35 2.14
CA LEU A 126 -1.35 -11.71 1.43
C LEU A 126 -0.79 -12.57 0.31
N PHE A 127 -0.64 -13.87 0.57
CA PHE A 127 -0.02 -14.81 -0.37
C PHE A 127 -1.03 -15.55 -1.26
N ARG A 128 -2.33 -15.23 -1.15
CA ARG A 128 -3.35 -15.82 -2.03
C ARG A 128 -3.29 -15.22 -3.43
N HIS A 129 -3.70 -16.01 -4.41
CA HIS A 129 -3.92 -15.52 -5.78
C HIS A 129 -5.14 -14.60 -5.82
N ASN A 130 -5.12 -13.58 -6.71
CA ASN A 130 -6.21 -12.59 -6.88
C ASN A 130 -6.63 -11.86 -5.58
N ASN A 131 -5.71 -11.64 -4.67
CA ASN A 131 -5.97 -10.97 -3.41
C ASN A 131 -6.34 -9.48 -3.56
N LYS A 132 -6.13 -8.86 -4.73
CA LYS A 132 -6.59 -7.50 -5.04
C LYS A 132 -8.09 -7.34 -4.72
N ILE A 133 -8.93 -8.25 -5.19
CA ILE A 133 -10.38 -8.26 -4.96
C ILE A 133 -10.72 -8.44 -3.47
N LEU A 134 -9.83 -9.10 -2.69
CA LEU A 134 -10.04 -9.32 -1.27
C LEU A 134 -9.81 -8.07 -0.42
N TYR A 135 -9.05 -7.10 -0.92
CA TYR A 135 -8.64 -5.92 -0.16
C TYR A 135 -9.25 -4.61 -0.65
N GLU A 136 -9.56 -4.47 -1.94
CA GLU A 136 -10.18 -3.24 -2.47
C GLU A 136 -11.52 -2.96 -1.80
N ASP A 137 -11.78 -1.69 -1.49
CA ASP A 137 -12.94 -1.19 -0.76
C ASP A 137 -13.11 -1.75 0.66
N LYS A 138 -12.07 -2.42 1.19
CA LYS A 138 -12.10 -2.90 2.57
C LYS A 138 -11.66 -1.83 3.55
N SER A 139 -12.23 -1.92 4.74
CA SER A 139 -11.84 -1.09 5.87
C SER A 139 -10.46 -1.49 6.35
N ILE A 140 -9.61 -0.51 6.52
CA ILE A 140 -8.25 -0.64 7.02
C ILE A 140 -8.00 0.35 8.15
N TYR A 141 -6.90 0.19 8.84
CA TYR A 141 -6.38 1.18 9.77
C TYR A 141 -4.86 1.25 9.73
N VAL A 142 -4.34 2.38 10.16
CA VAL A 142 -2.91 2.68 10.27
C VAL A 142 -2.60 3.00 11.73
N LEU A 143 -1.58 2.37 12.28
CA LEU A 143 -1.04 2.69 13.61
C LEU A 143 0.22 3.53 13.44
N GLN A 144 0.28 4.72 14.02
CA GLN A 144 1.28 5.71 13.64
C GLN A 144 1.68 6.63 14.79
N TYR A 145 2.79 7.36 14.61
CA TYR A 145 3.20 8.48 15.44
C TYR A 145 3.15 9.80 14.65
N PRO A 146 1.94 10.35 14.39
CA PRO A 146 1.78 11.56 13.58
C PRO A 146 2.49 12.72 14.24
N GLN A 147 3.19 13.56 13.46
CA GLN A 147 4.06 14.66 13.92
C GLN A 147 5.16 14.21 14.89
N GLY A 148 5.45 12.89 14.99
CA GLY A 148 6.35 12.36 16.00
C GLY A 148 5.83 12.53 17.45
N LYS A 149 4.53 12.77 17.63
CA LYS A 149 3.86 12.90 18.93
C LYS A 149 3.39 11.56 19.47
N ASN A 150 2.23 11.50 20.09
CA ASN A 150 1.65 10.28 20.66
C ASN A 150 1.17 9.31 19.60
N ALA A 151 1.14 8.02 19.94
CA ALA A 151 0.58 6.99 19.10
C ALA A 151 -0.88 7.26 18.77
N ALA A 152 -1.25 7.02 17.52
CA ALA A 152 -2.61 7.25 17.05
C ALA A 152 -3.04 6.13 16.09
N VAL A 153 -4.34 5.87 16.04
CA VAL A 153 -4.96 5.04 15.03
C VAL A 153 -5.76 5.92 14.06
N SER A 154 -5.59 5.69 12.76
CA SER A 154 -6.41 6.28 11.72
C SER A 154 -7.11 5.20 10.93
N TYR A 155 -8.43 5.32 10.81
CA TYR A 155 -9.26 4.39 10.04
C TYR A 155 -9.52 4.95 8.65
N GLY A 156 -9.64 4.06 7.65
CA GLY A 156 -9.92 4.44 6.28
C GLY A 156 -10.32 3.23 5.42
N LEU A 157 -10.35 3.47 4.12
CA LEU A 157 -10.61 2.45 3.11
C LEU A 157 -9.35 2.25 2.26
N LEU A 158 -9.14 1.03 1.81
CA LEU A 158 -8.19 0.72 0.77
C LEU A 158 -8.87 1.02 -0.58
N ILE A 159 -8.43 2.09 -1.26
CA ILE A 159 -9.04 2.56 -2.53
C ILE A 159 -8.62 1.68 -3.69
N SER A 160 -7.32 1.42 -3.80
CA SER A 160 -6.78 0.56 -4.86
C SER A 160 -5.51 -0.15 -4.42
N LEU A 161 -5.31 -1.30 -5.00
CA LEU A 161 -4.13 -2.13 -4.83
C LEU A 161 -3.52 -2.38 -6.21
N ASP A 162 -2.45 -1.67 -6.51
CA ASP A 162 -1.66 -1.89 -7.71
C ASP A 162 -0.39 -2.62 -7.32
N ASN A 163 -0.11 -3.73 -7.95
CA ASN A 163 1.05 -4.62 -7.77
C ASN A 163 1.97 -4.39 -6.55
N LEU A 164 2.48 -3.18 -6.37
CA LEU A 164 3.41 -2.80 -5.30
C LEU A 164 2.89 -1.64 -4.43
N GLU A 165 1.82 -0.96 -4.84
CA GLU A 165 1.33 0.24 -4.17
C GLU A 165 -0.09 0.05 -3.64
N ILE A 166 -0.29 0.46 -2.39
CA ILE A 166 -1.61 0.63 -1.76
C ILE A 166 -1.96 2.12 -1.82
N LYS A 167 -3.20 2.46 -2.24
CA LYS A 167 -3.80 3.78 -2.04
C LYS A 167 -4.90 3.69 -1.00
N HIS A 168 -4.89 4.60 -0.01
CA HIS A 168 -5.80 4.53 1.12
C HIS A 168 -6.23 5.89 1.64
N THR A 169 -7.38 5.95 2.35
CA THR A 169 -7.94 7.17 2.91
C THR A 169 -7.63 7.40 4.38
N CYS A 170 -6.80 6.57 5.02
CA CYS A 170 -6.39 6.85 6.40
C CYS A 170 -5.64 8.18 6.46
N SER A 171 -6.01 9.08 7.38
CA SER A 171 -5.29 10.32 7.61
C SER A 171 -3.91 10.03 8.20
N THR A 172 -2.89 10.65 7.63
CA THR A 172 -1.50 10.52 8.07
C THR A 172 -0.83 11.89 8.04
N GLU A 173 0.23 12.05 8.83
CA GLU A 173 1.00 13.27 8.91
C GLU A 173 2.50 12.96 8.88
N PHE A 174 3.34 13.98 8.87
CA PHE A 174 4.79 13.80 9.04
C PHE A 174 5.08 12.92 10.28
N GLY A 175 6.00 11.98 10.15
CA GLY A 175 6.28 10.99 11.20
C GLY A 175 5.47 9.68 11.09
N SER A 176 4.45 9.64 10.24
CA SER A 176 3.66 8.43 9.97
C SER A 176 4.35 7.46 9.00
N SER A 177 5.40 7.89 8.30
CA SER A 177 6.19 7.02 7.42
C SER A 177 6.70 5.80 8.18
N GLY A 178 6.53 4.60 7.62
CA GLY A 178 6.89 3.33 8.24
C GLY A 178 5.78 2.70 9.08
N SER A 179 4.61 3.30 9.15
CA SER A 179 3.45 2.75 9.87
C SER A 179 2.89 1.51 9.20
N PRO A 180 2.45 0.49 9.95
CA PRO A 180 1.74 -0.64 9.39
C PRO A 180 0.36 -0.24 8.87
N ILE A 181 -0.02 -0.75 7.70
CA ILE A 181 -1.37 -0.72 7.17
C ILE A 181 -1.99 -2.09 7.48
N LEU A 182 -3.09 -2.11 8.23
CA LEU A 182 -3.73 -3.32 8.70
C LEU A 182 -5.16 -3.45 8.17
N ASN A 183 -5.53 -4.67 7.83
CA ASN A 183 -6.91 -5.03 7.51
C ASN A 183 -7.77 -4.97 8.78
N LEU A 184 -8.85 -4.20 8.77
CA LEU A 184 -9.70 -4.01 9.96
C LEU A 184 -10.50 -5.27 10.34
N GLU A 185 -10.75 -6.17 9.40
CA GLU A 185 -11.46 -7.43 9.64
C GLU A 185 -10.58 -8.45 10.38
N THR A 186 -9.30 -8.52 10.02
CA THR A 186 -8.36 -9.53 10.55
C THR A 186 -7.40 -8.98 11.59
N ASN A 187 -7.26 -7.66 11.71
CA ASN A 187 -6.25 -6.94 12.51
C ASN A 187 -4.80 -7.35 12.15
N LYS A 188 -4.57 -7.73 10.89
CA LYS A 188 -3.27 -8.19 10.39
C LYS A 188 -2.71 -7.27 9.33
N VAL A 189 -1.38 -7.26 9.20
CA VAL A 189 -0.63 -6.34 8.32
C VAL A 189 -0.77 -6.76 6.86
N ILE A 190 -1.07 -5.79 6.00
CA ILE A 190 -1.12 -5.94 4.54
C ILE A 190 -0.09 -5.07 3.83
N GLY A 191 0.34 -3.98 4.45
CA GLY A 191 1.23 -3.00 3.84
C GLY A 191 1.96 -2.13 4.85
N ILE A 192 2.77 -1.22 4.33
CA ILE A 192 3.49 -0.19 5.08
C ILE A 192 3.19 1.17 4.46
N HIS A 193 2.77 2.14 5.28
CA HIS A 193 2.54 3.51 4.84
C HIS A 193 3.86 4.18 4.45
N LYS A 194 3.86 4.90 3.35
CA LYS A 194 5.05 5.48 2.76
C LYS A 194 5.00 7.01 2.68
N GLU A 195 3.96 7.53 2.07
CA GLU A 195 3.86 8.96 1.79
C GLU A 195 2.40 9.43 1.66
N GLY A 196 2.18 10.71 1.96
CA GLY A 196 0.95 11.41 1.58
C GLY A 196 1.01 11.89 0.13
N SER A 197 -0.14 12.13 -0.47
CA SER A 197 -0.22 12.81 -1.75
C SER A 197 -0.62 14.26 -1.52
N SER A 198 0.19 15.20 -2.02
CA SER A 198 -0.15 16.63 -2.00
C SER A 198 -1.23 17.02 -3.03
N PHE A 199 -1.53 16.12 -3.98
CA PHE A 199 -2.44 16.37 -5.10
C PHE A 199 -3.71 15.51 -5.08
N PHE A 200 -3.78 14.48 -4.24
CA PHE A 200 -4.88 13.52 -4.22
C PHE A 200 -5.39 13.32 -2.80
N GLU A 201 -6.68 13.06 -2.65
CA GLU A 201 -7.31 12.71 -1.37
C GLU A 201 -7.04 11.27 -0.94
N PHE A 202 -5.80 10.78 -1.19
CA PHE A 202 -5.36 9.48 -0.72
C PHE A 202 -3.88 9.50 -0.35
N ASN A 203 -3.53 8.65 0.57
CA ASN A 203 -2.17 8.36 0.96
C ASN A 203 -1.69 7.06 0.30
N LYS A 204 -0.37 6.87 0.26
CA LYS A 204 0.26 5.73 -0.41
C LYS A 204 1.02 4.86 0.57
N GLY A 205 1.02 3.57 0.29
CA GLY A 205 1.82 2.58 1.00
C GLY A 205 2.39 1.54 0.05
N THR A 206 3.36 0.77 0.53
CA THR A 206 3.91 -0.38 -0.17
C THR A 206 3.11 -1.62 0.22
N TYR A 207 2.62 -2.38 -0.77
CA TYR A 207 1.98 -3.66 -0.59
C TYR A 207 3.04 -4.74 -0.34
N LEU A 208 2.95 -5.45 0.77
CA LEU A 208 4.05 -6.30 1.25
C LEU A 208 4.19 -7.64 0.52
N LYS A 209 3.19 -8.12 -0.22
CA LYS A 209 3.21 -9.46 -0.85
C LYS A 209 4.51 -9.76 -1.60
N TYR A 210 4.81 -8.94 -2.59
CA TYR A 210 5.94 -9.23 -3.51
C TYR A 210 7.29 -9.00 -2.86
N PHE A 211 7.38 -7.97 -2.03
CA PHE A 211 8.55 -7.73 -1.20
C PHE A 211 8.86 -8.93 -0.30
N LEU A 212 7.86 -9.45 0.43
CA LEU A 212 8.04 -10.59 1.34
C LEU A 212 8.42 -11.87 0.60
N ILE A 213 7.82 -12.13 -0.55
CA ILE A 213 8.18 -13.30 -1.38
C ILE A 213 9.65 -13.23 -1.78
N ASP A 214 10.12 -12.07 -2.27
CA ASP A 214 11.52 -11.88 -2.65
C ASP A 214 12.46 -12.00 -1.44
N PHE A 215 12.12 -11.37 -0.33
CA PHE A 215 12.88 -11.43 0.91
C PHE A 215 13.00 -12.85 1.47
N ILE A 216 11.89 -13.58 1.55
CA ILE A 216 11.85 -14.95 2.04
C ILE A 216 12.70 -15.86 1.14
N ASN A 217 12.56 -15.75 -0.20
CA ASN A 217 13.31 -16.55 -1.14
C ASN A 217 14.83 -16.32 -1.04
N LYS A 218 15.27 -15.08 -0.84
CA LYS A 218 16.70 -14.74 -0.69
C LYS A 218 17.31 -15.23 0.62
N ASN A 219 16.50 -15.34 1.67
CA ASN A 219 16.98 -15.67 3.02
C ASN A 219 16.65 -17.10 3.47
N SER A 220 15.92 -17.87 2.68
CA SER A 220 15.73 -19.30 2.92
C SER A 220 16.98 -20.03 2.46
N ASN A 221 17.79 -20.49 3.41
CA ASN A 221 18.92 -21.37 3.11
C ASN A 221 18.37 -22.69 2.61
N ASN A 222 18.35 -22.90 1.32
CA ASN A 222 18.59 -24.18 0.63
C ASN A 222 18.06 -24.20 -0.80
N ASN A 223 18.75 -24.91 -1.65
CA ASN A 223 18.58 -25.28 -3.05
C ASN A 223 17.21 -25.90 -3.47
N ASN A 224 16.14 -25.61 -2.75
CA ASN A 224 14.78 -25.98 -3.13
C ASN A 224 13.99 -24.68 -3.23
N ASN A 225 13.62 -24.30 -4.45
CA ASN A 225 12.58 -23.31 -4.72
C ASN A 225 11.44 -23.52 -3.73
N ILE A 226 11.23 -22.54 -2.81
CA ILE A 226 10.14 -22.62 -1.86
C ILE A 226 8.85 -22.70 -2.66
N ASN A 227 8.29 -23.90 -2.66
CA ASN A 227 6.99 -24.14 -3.20
C ASN A 227 6.03 -23.37 -2.28
N LEU A 228 5.41 -22.28 -2.73
CA LEU A 228 4.39 -21.47 -2.01
C LEU A 228 3.27 -22.32 -1.37
N LYS A 229 3.28 -23.64 -1.60
CA LYS A 229 2.39 -24.65 -1.00
C LYS A 229 2.66 -24.93 0.48
N GLN A 230 3.78 -24.48 1.06
CA GLN A 230 4.18 -24.86 2.42
C GLN A 230 4.03 -23.74 3.46
N VAL A 231 3.48 -22.59 3.14
CA VAL A 231 3.05 -21.64 4.14
C VAL A 231 1.78 -22.18 4.81
N LYS A 232 1.97 -23.15 5.70
CA LYS A 232 0.90 -23.64 6.58
C LYS A 232 0.69 -22.61 7.67
N ILE A 233 -0.49 -22.01 7.68
CA ILE A 233 -0.96 -21.17 8.78
C ILE A 233 -1.21 -22.09 9.98
N ILE A 234 -0.38 -21.98 11.00
CA ILE A 234 -0.61 -22.65 12.28
C ILE A 234 -1.59 -21.79 13.05
N HIS A 235 -2.85 -22.20 13.08
CA HIS A 235 -3.82 -21.66 14.02
C HIS A 235 -3.54 -22.21 15.41
N ASN A 236 -2.96 -21.40 16.28
CA ASN A 236 -3.01 -21.66 17.72
C ASN A 236 -4.38 -21.24 18.24
N ASN A 237 -5.36 -22.14 18.18
CA ASN A 237 -6.62 -21.98 18.89
C ASN A 237 -6.43 -22.43 20.36
N PRO A 238 -6.83 -21.61 21.35
CA PRO A 238 -7.03 -22.10 22.70
C PRO A 238 -8.22 -23.05 22.70
N LYS A 239 -8.05 -24.18 23.32
CA LYS A 239 -8.96 -25.34 23.39
C LYS A 239 -10.40 -24.94 23.74
N THR A 240 -11.31 -25.13 22.81
CA THR A 240 -12.70 -25.46 23.11
C THR A 240 -13.04 -26.76 22.36
N ASN A 241 -13.27 -27.83 23.12
CA ASN A 241 -13.74 -29.09 22.63
C ASN A 241 -15.16 -28.94 22.08
N ILE A 242 -15.32 -29.03 20.77
CA ILE A 242 -16.61 -29.33 20.13
C ILE A 242 -16.36 -30.39 19.08
N ILE A 243 -17.00 -31.54 19.30
CA ILE A 243 -17.08 -32.68 18.40
C ILE A 243 -17.72 -32.21 17.10
N ASN A 244 -17.04 -32.36 15.96
CA ASN A 244 -17.67 -32.20 14.67
C ASN A 244 -17.28 -33.30 13.68
N LYS A 245 -18.37 -33.91 13.16
CA LYS A 245 -18.40 -34.99 12.19
C LYS A 245 -17.79 -34.59 10.84
N ASN A 246 -17.08 -35.54 10.26
CA ASN A 246 -16.50 -35.56 8.92
C ASN A 246 -17.36 -34.93 7.82
N LYS A 247 -16.80 -33.98 7.08
CA LYS A 247 -17.08 -33.81 5.65
C LYS A 247 -15.77 -33.59 4.92
N ASN A 248 -15.36 -34.57 4.13
CA ASN A 248 -14.25 -34.53 3.18
C ASN A 248 -14.54 -33.52 2.06
N ILE A 249 -13.87 -32.39 2.07
CA ILE A 249 -13.82 -31.50 0.92
C ILE A 249 -12.50 -31.77 0.18
N LYS A 250 -12.61 -32.47 -0.96
CA LYS A 250 -11.50 -32.66 -1.90
C LYS A 250 -11.15 -31.32 -2.54
N TYR A 251 -10.07 -30.69 -2.10
CA TYR A 251 -9.50 -29.54 -2.78
C TYR A 251 -8.77 -29.96 -4.06
N ASN A 252 -9.10 -29.28 -5.16
CA ASN A 252 -8.57 -29.56 -6.49
C ASN A 252 -7.10 -29.10 -6.61
N LYS A 253 -6.15 -30.05 -6.52
CA LYS A 253 -4.70 -29.82 -6.53
C LYS A 253 -4.16 -29.07 -7.78
N ASN A 254 -4.93 -29.05 -8.87
CA ASN A 254 -4.47 -28.47 -10.14
C ASN A 254 -4.59 -26.94 -10.20
N ILE A 255 -5.53 -26.34 -9.45
CA ILE A 255 -5.70 -24.89 -9.42
C ILE A 255 -4.51 -24.21 -8.71
N PHE A 256 -4.01 -24.82 -7.63
CA PHE A 256 -2.87 -24.27 -6.88
C PHE A 256 -1.54 -24.30 -7.66
N LYS A 257 -1.32 -25.29 -8.53
CA LYS A 257 -0.12 -25.36 -9.38
C LYS A 257 -0.11 -24.23 -10.42
N LYS A 258 -1.24 -23.95 -11.04
CA LYS A 258 -1.37 -22.90 -12.06
C LYS A 258 -1.11 -21.51 -11.46
N ASN A 259 -1.69 -21.24 -10.32
CA ASN A 259 -1.59 -19.94 -9.63
C ASN A 259 -0.15 -19.65 -9.14
N ALA A 260 0.56 -20.65 -8.62
CA ALA A 260 1.95 -20.52 -8.21
C ALA A 260 2.91 -20.26 -9.38
N ILE A 261 2.62 -20.80 -10.57
CA ILE A 261 3.41 -20.56 -11.78
C ILE A 261 3.17 -19.13 -12.32
N GLU A 262 1.95 -18.63 -12.23
CA GLU A 262 1.62 -17.26 -12.65
C GLU A 262 2.28 -16.22 -11.74
N ASP A 263 2.30 -16.42 -10.42
CA ASP A 263 3.00 -15.55 -9.47
C ASP A 263 4.53 -15.58 -9.68
N LEU A 264 5.12 -16.73 -9.94
CA LEU A 264 6.56 -16.87 -10.28
C LEU A 264 6.91 -16.20 -11.62
N ASN A 265 6.05 -16.34 -12.61
CA ASN A 265 6.23 -15.68 -13.90
C ASN A 265 6.16 -14.16 -13.77
N TYR A 266 5.30 -13.64 -12.87
CA TYR A 266 5.25 -12.22 -12.56
C TYR A 266 6.55 -11.72 -11.90
N ILE A 267 7.08 -12.43 -10.89
CA ILE A 267 8.34 -12.10 -10.21
C ILE A 267 9.51 -12.08 -11.20
N ASN A 268 9.59 -13.10 -12.07
CA ASN A 268 10.62 -13.16 -13.10
C ASN A 268 10.50 -11.99 -14.09
N LYS A 269 9.29 -11.59 -14.43
CA LYS A 269 9.00 -10.44 -15.30
C LYS A 269 9.41 -9.10 -14.66
N VAL A 270 9.15 -8.91 -13.35
CA VAL A 270 9.58 -7.73 -12.59
C VAL A 270 11.10 -7.69 -12.50
N ASN A 271 11.76 -8.83 -12.25
CA ASN A 271 13.21 -8.92 -12.19
C ASN A 271 13.90 -8.69 -13.55
N ILE A 272 13.28 -9.07 -14.65
CA ILE A 272 13.75 -8.78 -16.02
C ILE A 272 13.66 -7.27 -16.29
N ILE A 273 12.54 -6.64 -15.95
CA ILE A 273 12.36 -5.18 -16.12
C ILE A 273 13.37 -4.40 -15.27
N LYS A 274 13.70 -4.88 -14.06
CA LYS A 274 14.73 -4.27 -13.20
C LYS A 274 16.13 -4.40 -13.78
N LYS A 275 16.46 -5.52 -14.44
CA LYS A 275 17.77 -5.74 -15.09
C LYS A 275 17.96 -4.92 -16.36
N GLU A 276 16.90 -4.69 -17.13
CA GLU A 276 16.96 -3.91 -18.38
C GLU A 276 17.19 -2.40 -18.18
N LYS A 277 16.93 -1.86 -16.97
CA LYS A 277 17.21 -0.46 -16.65
C LYS A 277 18.69 -0.13 -16.38
N ILE A 278 19.60 -1.11 -16.40
CA ILE A 278 21.00 -0.95 -15.98
C ILE A 278 22.02 -1.03 -17.14
N LYS A 279 21.62 -1.07 -18.41
CA LYS A 279 22.60 -1.03 -19.52
C LYS A 279 22.22 -0.05 -20.64
N PRO A 280 23.14 0.86 -21.02
CA PRO A 280 22.97 1.63 -22.26
C PRO A 280 23.42 0.78 -23.46
N SER A 281 22.61 0.86 -24.51
CA SER A 281 22.87 0.54 -25.94
C SER A 281 23.40 -0.84 -26.33
N THR A 282 22.56 -1.64 -26.99
CA THR A 282 22.70 -2.09 -28.39
C THR A 282 21.46 -2.88 -28.81
N ASN A 283 21.04 -2.65 -30.05
CA ASN A 283 19.86 -3.17 -30.71
C ASN A 283 19.80 -4.70 -30.78
N VAL A 284 18.75 -5.32 -30.26
CA VAL A 284 18.16 -6.54 -30.82
C VAL A 284 16.65 -6.45 -30.69
N VAL A 285 15.96 -6.48 -31.82
CA VAL A 285 14.49 -6.47 -31.93
C VAL A 285 13.98 -7.89 -31.68
N ILE A 286 13.19 -8.08 -30.61
CA ILE A 286 12.28 -9.22 -30.48
C ILE A 286 10.90 -8.71 -30.19
N HIS A 287 10.01 -8.89 -31.17
CA HIS A 287 8.60 -8.56 -31.09
C HIS A 287 7.88 -9.53 -30.14
N ASN A 288 7.41 -9.01 -29.00
CA ASN A 288 6.12 -9.40 -28.41
C ASN A 288 5.56 -8.21 -27.62
N LYS A 289 4.71 -7.44 -28.31
CA LYS A 289 4.06 -6.23 -27.80
C LYS A 289 2.94 -6.59 -26.83
N ILE A 290 3.21 -6.49 -25.51
CA ILE A 290 2.14 -6.04 -24.62
C ILE A 290 2.15 -4.53 -24.72
N LYS A 291 1.18 -3.94 -25.41
CA LYS A 291 1.00 -2.50 -25.54
C LYS A 291 0.65 -1.93 -24.15
N HIS A 292 1.64 -1.41 -23.44
CA HIS A 292 1.37 -0.36 -22.45
C HIS A 292 0.97 0.88 -23.26
N GLU A 293 -0.32 1.15 -23.31
CA GLU A 293 -0.80 2.38 -23.93
C GLU A 293 -0.22 3.57 -23.17
N PRO A 294 0.43 4.51 -23.83
CA PRO A 294 1.03 5.65 -23.17
C PRO A 294 -0.06 6.51 -22.51
N LYS A 295 0.16 6.92 -21.26
CA LYS A 295 -0.77 7.71 -20.47
C LYS A 295 -0.32 9.16 -20.37
N VAL A 296 -1.29 10.08 -20.18
CA VAL A 296 -1.09 11.51 -19.91
C VAL A 296 -1.79 11.86 -18.60
N ASN A 297 -1.11 12.61 -17.76
CA ASN A 297 -1.70 13.21 -16.56
C ASN A 297 -2.15 14.63 -16.90
N VAL A 298 -3.43 14.95 -16.63
CA VAL A 298 -4.01 16.27 -16.82
C VAL A 298 -4.55 16.75 -15.49
N ILE A 299 -4.35 18.03 -15.19
CA ILE A 299 -4.80 18.67 -13.95
C ILE A 299 -5.95 19.60 -14.28
N PHE A 300 -7.09 19.43 -13.60
CA PHE A 300 -8.20 20.36 -13.59
C PHE A 300 -8.12 21.24 -12.34
N GLU A 301 -8.21 22.55 -12.51
CA GLU A 301 -8.09 23.52 -11.44
C GLU A 301 -9.25 24.49 -11.46
N ASP A 302 -9.95 24.62 -10.35
CA ASP A 302 -10.93 25.68 -10.11
C ASP A 302 -10.50 26.55 -8.91
N ALA A 303 -11.34 27.48 -8.48
CA ALA A 303 -11.06 28.38 -7.36
C ALA A 303 -10.88 27.68 -6.02
N HIS A 304 -11.33 26.43 -5.89
CA HIS A 304 -11.42 25.71 -4.61
C HIS A 304 -10.62 24.41 -4.57
N GLN A 305 -10.35 23.80 -5.74
CA GLN A 305 -9.71 22.49 -5.79
C GLN A 305 -8.87 22.26 -7.05
N LYS A 306 -7.97 21.27 -6.96
CA LYS A 306 -7.25 20.71 -8.11
C LYS A 306 -7.52 19.22 -8.20
N VAL A 307 -7.89 18.74 -9.37
CA VAL A 307 -8.16 17.33 -9.64
C VAL A 307 -7.23 16.86 -10.76
N ALA A 308 -6.41 15.85 -10.52
CA ALA A 308 -5.56 15.27 -11.54
C ALA A 308 -6.16 13.97 -12.06
N LEU A 309 -6.19 13.81 -13.36
CA LEU A 309 -6.62 12.59 -14.06
C LEU A 309 -5.46 11.98 -14.83
N THR A 310 -5.32 10.66 -14.72
CA THR A 310 -4.42 9.87 -15.58
C THR A 310 -5.23 9.21 -16.67
N LEU A 311 -5.03 9.63 -17.91
CA LEU A 311 -5.81 9.22 -19.08
C LEU A 311 -4.93 8.50 -20.10
N ASN A 312 -5.56 7.65 -20.93
CA ASN A 312 -4.90 7.12 -22.11
C ASN A 312 -4.58 8.27 -23.07
N LYS A 313 -3.43 8.28 -23.71
CA LYS A 313 -3.08 9.29 -24.74
C LYS A 313 -4.07 9.36 -25.89
N ASN A 314 -4.75 8.25 -26.18
CA ASN A 314 -5.76 8.16 -27.25
C ASN A 314 -7.17 8.54 -26.77
N ALA A 315 -7.37 8.81 -25.46
CA ALA A 315 -8.64 9.32 -24.97
C ALA A 315 -8.98 10.64 -25.65
N THR A 316 -10.26 10.88 -25.88
CA THR A 316 -10.75 12.12 -26.50
C THR A 316 -10.89 13.23 -25.46
N VAL A 317 -11.00 14.47 -25.90
CA VAL A 317 -11.32 15.61 -25.03
C VAL A 317 -12.65 15.37 -24.33
N ASP A 318 -13.67 14.87 -25.03
CA ASP A 318 -14.97 14.52 -24.45
C ASP A 318 -14.85 13.48 -23.30
N GLU A 319 -14.09 12.40 -23.52
CA GLU A 319 -13.82 11.41 -22.50
C GLU A 319 -13.08 12.00 -21.28
N MET A 320 -12.15 12.91 -21.53
CA MET A 320 -11.41 13.60 -20.49
C MET A 320 -12.32 14.46 -19.60
N LEU A 321 -13.18 15.29 -20.21
CA LEU A 321 -14.13 16.15 -19.47
C LEU A 321 -15.19 15.31 -18.73
N THR A 322 -15.67 14.26 -19.37
CA THR A 322 -16.60 13.29 -18.77
C THR A 322 -15.97 12.61 -17.54
N ASN A 323 -14.72 12.19 -17.63
CA ASN A 323 -14.01 11.55 -16.50
C ASN A 323 -13.75 12.55 -15.36
N TYR A 324 -13.52 13.84 -15.66
CA TYR A 324 -13.42 14.85 -14.62
C TYR A 324 -14.73 14.99 -13.85
N LEU A 325 -15.88 15.17 -14.51
CA LEU A 325 -17.17 15.29 -13.82
C LEU A 325 -17.53 14.04 -13.01
N LYS A 326 -17.17 12.86 -13.49
CA LYS A 326 -17.31 11.61 -12.72
C LYS A 326 -16.41 11.59 -11.48
N ALA A 327 -15.15 12.05 -11.61
CA ALA A 327 -14.18 12.06 -10.50
C ALA A 327 -14.62 12.97 -9.36
N ILE A 328 -15.30 14.07 -9.66
CA ILE A 328 -15.86 15.00 -8.65
C ILE A 328 -17.32 14.70 -8.26
N ASN A 329 -17.84 13.54 -8.69
CA ASN A 329 -19.21 13.07 -8.42
C ASN A 329 -20.33 14.02 -8.92
N LYS A 330 -20.10 14.66 -10.05
CA LYS A 330 -21.04 15.57 -10.73
C LYS A 330 -21.41 15.10 -12.14
N TRP A 331 -21.53 13.79 -12.27
CA TRP A 331 -21.83 13.11 -13.54
C TRP A 331 -23.16 13.54 -14.18
N GLU A 332 -24.12 14.02 -13.37
CA GLU A 332 -25.42 14.54 -13.82
C GLU A 332 -25.30 15.81 -14.66
N LEU A 333 -24.15 16.47 -14.63
CA LEU A 333 -23.89 17.66 -15.44
C LEU A 333 -23.40 17.34 -16.84
N ILE A 334 -23.09 16.10 -17.16
CA ILE A 334 -22.62 15.69 -18.51
C ILE A 334 -23.72 16.00 -19.53
N GLY A 335 -23.41 16.89 -20.50
CA GLY A 335 -24.38 17.34 -21.52
C GLY A 335 -25.45 18.32 -21.03
N ASN A 336 -25.35 18.84 -19.81
CA ASN A 336 -26.28 19.83 -19.26
C ASN A 336 -25.82 21.26 -19.58
N LYS A 337 -26.78 22.21 -19.74
CA LYS A 337 -26.47 23.63 -19.97
C LYS A 337 -25.77 24.32 -18.78
N ASN A 338 -25.83 23.73 -17.60
CA ASN A 338 -25.19 24.23 -16.38
C ASN A 338 -23.79 23.60 -16.14
N ASN A 339 -23.17 23.04 -17.17
CA ASN A 339 -21.80 22.53 -17.10
C ASN A 339 -20.82 23.65 -16.76
N PRO A 340 -19.75 23.36 -16.01
CA PRO A 340 -18.62 24.28 -15.93
C PRO A 340 -17.98 24.43 -17.29
N ARG A 341 -17.40 25.60 -17.53
CA ARG A 341 -16.55 25.83 -18.71
C ARG A 341 -15.14 25.34 -18.45
N PHE A 342 -14.55 24.69 -19.42
CA PHE A 342 -13.19 24.15 -19.33
C PHE A 342 -12.30 24.95 -20.28
N VAL A 343 -11.23 25.54 -19.77
CA VAL A 343 -10.34 26.39 -20.56
C VAL A 343 -8.91 25.88 -20.52
N PHE A 344 -8.32 25.68 -21.68
CA PHE A 344 -6.91 25.30 -21.81
C PHE A 344 -6.21 26.21 -22.86
N ASN A 345 -5.13 26.86 -22.45
CA ASN A 345 -4.39 27.80 -23.31
C ASN A 345 -5.30 28.82 -24.02
N THR A 346 -6.20 29.47 -23.25
CA THR A 346 -7.20 30.46 -23.74
C THR A 346 -8.28 29.91 -24.64
N LYS A 347 -8.30 28.61 -24.93
CA LYS A 347 -9.36 27.96 -25.73
C LYS A 347 -10.31 27.19 -24.82
N GLU A 348 -11.60 27.32 -25.11
CA GLU A 348 -12.61 26.52 -24.41
C GLU A 348 -12.64 25.11 -24.99
N LEU A 349 -12.69 24.12 -24.09
CA LEU A 349 -12.84 22.71 -24.41
C LEU A 349 -14.33 22.34 -24.31
N LEU A 350 -14.84 21.65 -25.34
CA LEU A 350 -16.25 21.34 -25.42
C LEU A 350 -16.53 19.84 -25.28
N PHE A 351 -17.65 19.51 -24.65
CA PHE A 351 -18.19 18.14 -24.71
C PHE A 351 -18.54 17.79 -26.17
N GLY A 352 -18.30 16.53 -26.53
CA GLY A 352 -18.44 16.05 -27.90
C GLY A 352 -17.19 16.23 -28.76
N ASP A 353 -16.12 16.85 -28.27
CA ASP A 353 -14.86 16.96 -28.99
C ASP A 353 -14.11 15.61 -28.98
N ILE A 354 -14.05 14.99 -30.16
CA ILE A 354 -13.41 13.68 -30.38
C ILE A 354 -11.90 13.76 -30.62
N THR A 355 -11.29 14.94 -30.53
CA THR A 355 -9.85 15.13 -30.70
C THR A 355 -9.09 14.35 -29.64
N PRO A 356 -8.08 13.51 -29.98
CA PRO A 356 -7.25 12.83 -29.01
C PRO A 356 -6.47 13.82 -28.13
N ILE A 357 -6.45 13.57 -26.82
CA ILE A 357 -5.74 14.46 -25.85
C ILE A 357 -4.25 14.54 -26.16
N SER A 358 -3.66 13.50 -26.76
CA SER A 358 -2.24 13.50 -27.16
C SER A 358 -1.88 14.59 -28.17
N SER A 359 -2.86 15.14 -28.85
CA SER A 359 -2.65 16.21 -29.88
C SER A 359 -2.39 17.57 -29.24
N ASN A 360 -2.97 17.84 -28.07
CA ASN A 360 -3.00 19.16 -27.45
C ASN A 360 -2.46 19.22 -26.01
N PHE A 361 -2.34 18.05 -25.34
CA PHE A 361 -1.99 18.00 -23.93
C PHE A 361 -0.69 17.24 -23.67
N ASN A 362 0.16 17.83 -22.85
CA ASN A 362 1.36 17.19 -22.31
C ASN A 362 1.09 16.72 -20.86
N ASN A 363 2.01 15.92 -20.31
CA ASN A 363 1.93 15.55 -18.90
C ASN A 363 1.86 16.82 -18.02
N PHE A 364 0.88 16.81 -17.12
CA PHE A 364 0.59 17.90 -16.19
C PHE A 364 0.07 19.19 -16.85
N SER A 365 -0.54 19.10 -18.06
CA SER A 365 -1.34 20.22 -18.60
C SER A 365 -2.43 20.62 -17.61
N ILE A 366 -2.57 21.92 -17.36
CA ILE A 366 -3.57 22.46 -16.43
C ILE A 366 -4.77 22.99 -17.23
N ILE A 367 -5.95 22.50 -16.91
CA ILE A 367 -7.24 22.96 -17.44
C ILE A 367 -7.92 23.78 -16.35
N THR A 368 -8.22 25.04 -16.65
CA THR A 368 -8.99 25.89 -15.74
C THR A 368 -10.47 25.52 -15.84
N VAL A 369 -11.12 25.32 -14.70
CA VAL A 369 -12.55 25.01 -14.60
C VAL A 369 -13.29 26.22 -14.04
N LEU A 370 -14.22 26.76 -14.81
CA LEU A 370 -15.03 27.93 -14.43
C LEU A 370 -16.46 27.48 -14.18
N TRP A 371 -16.90 27.52 -12.95
CA TRP A 371 -18.26 27.17 -12.56
C TRP A 371 -19.25 28.28 -12.87
N PRO A 372 -20.53 27.97 -13.19
CA PRO A 372 -21.58 28.96 -13.28
C PRO A 372 -21.68 29.70 -11.94
N GLY A 373 -21.43 31.00 -11.93
CA GLY A 373 -21.37 31.84 -10.73
C GLY A 373 -19.98 32.34 -10.33
N ASP A 374 -18.90 31.74 -10.84
CA ASP A 374 -17.52 32.23 -10.64
C ASP A 374 -17.15 33.37 -11.61
N ILE A 375 -18.00 33.61 -12.62
CA ILE A 375 -17.81 34.64 -13.63
C ILE A 375 -18.62 35.87 -13.14
N ASN A 376 -17.95 36.75 -12.42
CA ASN A 376 -18.45 38.12 -12.32
C ASN A 376 -18.32 38.75 -13.69
N GLU A 377 -19.45 39.11 -14.31
CA GLU A 377 -19.52 39.93 -15.52
C GLU A 377 -18.79 41.26 -15.36
#